data_a39de6e473d304e169a591350273d860
#
_entry.id   a39de6e473d304e169a591350273d860
#
_cell.length_a   1.000
_cell.length_b   1.000
_cell.length_c   1.000
_cell.angle_alpha   90.00
_cell.angle_beta   90.00
_cell.angle_gamma   90.00
#
_symmetry.space_group_name_H-M   'P 1'
#
loop_
_entity.id
_entity.type
_entity.pdbx_description
1 polymer ?
#
loop_
_entity_poly.entity_id
_entity_poly.type
_entity_poly.pdbx_seq_one_letter_code
_entity_poly.pdbx_strand_id
1 'polypeptide(L)' 'MLQVRFLPPAAKFIKKLKDKKLKELYKKAIDEICEDYTVGEEKTGDLSGVFGYDIYYNKTNYELAYTIER' A
#
# COMPACT_ATOMS: atom_id res chain seq x y z
N MET A 1 8.41 6.69 -16.97
CA MET A 1 7.54 5.73 -16.31
C MET A 1 7.61 5.93 -14.78
N LEU A 2 6.48 6.02 -14.14
CA LEU A 2 6.45 6.21 -12.68
C LEU A 2 6.73 4.90 -11.96
N GLN A 3 7.48 4.99 -10.90
CA GLN A 3 7.78 3.84 -10.04
C GLN A 3 7.09 3.99 -8.70
N VAL A 4 6.40 2.94 -8.27
CA VAL A 4 5.78 2.90 -6.96
C VAL A 4 6.76 2.27 -5.98
N ARG A 5 6.98 2.95 -4.86
CA ARG A 5 7.85 2.43 -3.81
C ARG A 5 7.04 2.28 -2.53
N PHE A 6 6.98 1.06 -2.02
CA PHE A 6 6.27 0.80 -0.76
C PHE A 6 7.19 1.09 0.41
N LEU A 7 6.64 1.74 1.44
CA LEU A 7 7.45 2.12 2.59
C LEU A 7 7.89 0.87 3.40
N PRO A 8 9.07 0.92 4.04
CA PRO A 8 9.63 -0.24 4.73
C PRO A 8 8.70 -0.96 5.71
N PRO A 9 7.91 -0.25 6.55
CA PRO A 9 7.00 -0.96 7.46
C PRO A 9 6.03 -1.89 6.76
N ALA A 10 5.46 -1.45 5.63
CA ALA A 10 4.53 -2.27 4.86
C ALA A 10 5.25 -3.47 4.22
N ALA A 11 6.43 -3.22 3.64
CA ALA A 11 7.19 -4.29 3.01
C ALA A 11 7.60 -5.36 4.01
N LYS A 12 8.01 -4.96 5.21
CA LYS A 12 8.38 -5.91 6.27
C LYS A 12 7.18 -6.70 6.74
N PHE A 13 6.04 -6.04 6.89
CA PHE A 13 4.82 -6.69 7.32
C PHE A 13 4.39 -7.78 6.33
N ILE A 14 4.42 -7.48 5.04
CA ILE A 14 4.04 -8.42 3.99
C ILE A 14 4.94 -9.65 4.01
N LYS A 15 6.24 -9.46 4.21
CA LYS A 15 7.20 -10.56 4.27
C LYS A 15 6.91 -11.54 5.41
N LYS A 16 6.42 -11.03 6.54
CA LYS A 16 6.15 -11.84 7.72
C LYS A 16 4.71 -12.36 7.77
N LEU A 17 3.91 -11.97 6.81
CA LEU A 17 2.49 -12.28 6.82
C LEU A 17 2.25 -13.76 6.52
N LYS A 18 1.52 -14.44 7.41
CA LYS A 18 1.21 -15.86 7.26
C LYS A 18 -0.23 -16.11 6.82
N ASP A 19 -1.11 -15.13 7.01
CA ASP A 19 -2.51 -15.23 6.61
C ASP A 19 -2.62 -15.14 5.10
N LYS A 20 -3.01 -16.24 4.47
CA LYS A 20 -3.09 -16.32 3.01
C LYS A 20 -4.11 -15.36 2.41
N LYS A 21 -5.26 -15.22 3.05
CA LYS A 21 -6.30 -14.32 2.54
C LYS A 21 -5.85 -12.86 2.59
N LEU A 22 -5.25 -12.47 3.69
CA LEU A 22 -4.74 -11.10 3.83
C LEU A 22 -3.61 -10.86 2.85
N LYS A 23 -2.76 -11.85 2.63
CA LYS A 23 -1.68 -11.77 1.67
C LYS A 23 -2.21 -11.54 0.25
N GLU A 24 -3.30 -12.22 -0.11
CA GLU A 24 -3.93 -12.02 -1.41
C GLU A 24 -4.51 -10.63 -1.56
N LEU A 25 -5.09 -10.09 -0.49
CA LEU A 25 -5.61 -8.73 -0.50
C LEU A 25 -4.50 -7.70 -0.71
N TYR A 26 -3.36 -7.90 -0.07
CA TYR A 26 -2.20 -7.06 -0.28
C TYR A 26 -1.68 -7.14 -1.72
N LYS A 27 -1.61 -8.35 -2.24
CA LYS A 27 -1.15 -8.55 -3.62
C LYS A 27 -2.07 -7.84 -4.61
N LYS A 28 -3.36 -7.98 -4.41
CA LYS A 28 -4.34 -7.30 -5.27
C LYS A 28 -4.22 -5.78 -5.16
N ALA A 29 -4.03 -5.28 -3.94
CA ALA A 29 -3.86 -3.84 -3.73
C ALA A 29 -2.59 -3.34 -4.43
N ILE A 30 -1.49 -4.08 -4.33
CA ILE A 30 -0.24 -3.73 -4.98
C ILE A 30 -0.42 -3.67 -6.50
N ASP A 31 -1.13 -4.63 -7.08
CA ASP A 31 -1.39 -4.66 -8.52
C ASP A 31 -2.22 -3.44 -8.94
N GLU A 32 -3.25 -3.11 -8.17
CA GLU A 32 -4.08 -1.94 -8.46
C GLU A 32 -3.29 -0.64 -8.39
N ILE A 33 -2.44 -0.51 -7.38
CA ILE A 33 -1.60 0.68 -7.20
C ILE A 33 -0.60 0.81 -8.35
N CYS A 34 -0.02 -0.29 -8.80
CA CYS A 34 0.93 -0.28 -9.89
C CYS A 34 0.28 0.10 -11.22
N GLU A 35 -0.99 -0.25 -11.40
CA GLU A 35 -1.74 0.16 -12.60
C GLU A 35 -2.14 1.63 -12.54
N ASP A 36 -2.56 2.09 -11.36
CA ASP A 36 -3.02 3.46 -11.17
C ASP A 36 -2.75 3.88 -9.73
N TYR A 37 -1.67 4.61 -9.51
CA TYR A 37 -1.27 5.01 -8.16
C TYR A 37 -2.29 5.92 -7.48
N THR A 38 -3.20 6.51 -8.24
CA THR A 38 -4.20 7.42 -7.67
C THR A 38 -5.33 6.70 -6.94
N VAL A 39 -5.36 5.35 -6.95
CA VAL A 39 -6.37 4.61 -6.19
C VAL A 39 -6.20 4.80 -4.68
N GLY A 40 -5.00 5.14 -4.22
CA GLY A 40 -4.76 5.48 -2.83
C GLY A 40 -5.03 6.95 -2.57
N GLU A 41 -5.05 7.32 -1.30
CA GLU A 41 -5.28 8.70 -0.89
C GLU A 41 -3.96 9.36 -0.54
N GLU A 42 -3.69 10.50 -1.17
CA GLU A 42 -2.46 11.25 -0.87
C GLU A 42 -2.57 11.93 0.49
N LYS A 43 -1.53 11.77 1.30
CA LYS A 43 -1.46 12.42 2.59
C LYS A 43 -1.12 13.90 2.41
N THR A 44 -1.53 14.73 3.39
CA THR A 44 -1.30 16.16 3.34
C THR A 44 -0.27 16.57 4.38
N GLY A 45 0.18 17.82 4.31
CA GLY A 45 1.15 18.38 5.24
C GLY A 45 2.54 17.83 5.01
N ASP A 46 3.23 17.48 6.08
CA ASP A 46 4.61 16.99 6.02
C ASP A 46 4.72 15.64 5.31
N LEU A 47 3.60 14.96 5.13
CA LEU A 47 3.56 13.67 4.43
C LEU A 47 3.15 13.80 2.97
N SER A 48 3.26 15.01 2.42
CA SER A 48 2.96 15.25 1.01
C SER A 48 3.82 14.34 0.14
N GLY A 49 3.20 13.71 -0.86
CA GLY A 49 3.89 12.75 -1.72
C GLY A 49 3.79 11.31 -1.22
N VAL A 50 3.23 11.11 -0.04
CA VAL A 50 2.97 9.76 0.48
C VAL A 50 1.50 9.44 0.27
N PHE A 51 1.23 8.24 -0.27
CA PHE A 51 -0.13 7.76 -0.50
C PHE A 51 -0.43 6.61 0.46
N GLY A 52 -1.70 6.45 0.80
CA GLY A 52 -2.15 5.33 1.62
C GLY A 52 -3.31 4.62 0.97
N TYR A 53 -3.27 3.31 0.97
CA TYR A 53 -4.34 2.46 0.45
C TYR A 53 -4.88 1.61 1.59
N ASP A 54 -6.18 1.74 1.88
CA ASP A 54 -6.80 1.01 2.98
C ASP A 54 -7.20 -0.40 2.57
N ILE A 55 -6.81 -1.36 3.39
CA ILE A 55 -7.20 -2.76 3.21
C ILE A 55 -7.94 -3.19 4.47
N TYR A 56 -9.24 -3.46 4.33
CA TYR A 56 -10.06 -3.91 5.46
C TYR A 56 -10.15 -5.43 5.46
N TYR A 57 -9.77 -6.02 6.58
CA TYR A 57 -9.82 -7.45 6.73
C TYR A 57 -10.03 -7.82 8.19
N ASN A 58 -11.00 -8.66 8.46
CA ASN A 58 -11.28 -9.15 9.82
C ASN A 58 -11.43 -8.01 10.83
N LYS A 59 -12.23 -7.00 10.45
CA LYS A 59 -12.52 -5.82 11.28
C LYS A 59 -11.31 -4.94 11.58
N THR A 60 -10.22 -5.13 10.86
CA THR A 60 -9.00 -4.34 11.03
C THR A 60 -8.67 -3.63 9.73
N ASN A 61 -8.22 -2.38 9.85
CA ASN A 61 -7.75 -1.62 8.71
C ASN A 61 -6.23 -1.74 8.61
N TYR A 62 -5.76 -2.30 7.51
CA TYR A 62 -4.33 -2.40 7.21
C TYR A 62 -4.02 -1.38 6.14
N GLU A 63 -3.28 -0.33 6.48
CA GLU A 63 -2.93 0.70 5.50
C GLU A 63 -1.62 0.35 4.81
N LEU A 64 -1.64 0.44 3.47
CA LEU A 64 -0.45 0.20 2.67
C LEU A 64 0.05 1.56 2.18
N ALA A 65 1.17 2.02 2.73
CA ALA A 65 1.73 3.33 2.39
C ALA A 65 2.76 3.19 1.28
N TYR A 66 2.75 4.14 0.35
CA TYR A 66 3.68 4.11 -0.78
C TYR A 66 3.97 5.52 -1.28
N THR A 67 5.05 5.65 -2.03
CA THR A 67 5.43 6.90 -2.67
C THR A 67 5.61 6.65 -4.17
N ILE A 68 5.59 7.74 -4.93
CA ILE A 68 5.78 7.67 -6.39
C ILE A 68 7.11 8.34 -6.72
N GLU A 69 7.95 7.64 -7.44
CA GLU A 69 9.23 8.15 -7.93
C GLU A 69 9.15 8.34 -9.44
N ARG A 70 9.65 9.47 -9.88
CA ARG A 70 9.68 9.83 -11.30
C ARG A 70 11.07 9.73 -11.87
#